data_99f25e080a8d648b5e81d2d3431398d7
#
_entry.id   99f25e080a8d648b5e81d2d3431398d7
#
_cell.length_a   1.000
_cell.length_b   1.000
_cell.length_c   1.000
_cell.angle_alpha   90.00
_cell.angle_beta   90.00
_cell.angle_gamma   90.00
#
_symmetry.space_group_name_H-M   'P 1'
#
loop_
_entity.id
_entity.type
_entity.pdbx_description
1 polymer ?
#
loop_
_entity_poly.entity_id
_entity_poly.type
_entity_poly.pdbx_seq_one_letter_code
_entity_poly.pdbx_strand_id
1 'polypeptide(L)'
;MTTFRFCAPLLFAAAAFGQTPIVLRAARLLDVESGKMLKPGEVLVTGERIVEVGATVTHPPTAEVIDLGDRTMLPGLIDAHVHLFLHPGAEDLQTVEESVPERTIRAVAAA
;
A
#
# COMPACT_ATOMS: atom_id res chain seq x y z
N MET A 1 50.21 -31.70 28.04
CA MET A 1 49.30 -30.65 28.58
C MET A 1 48.62 -30.01 27.39
N THR A 2 47.39 -30.43 27.08
CA THR A 2 46.65 -29.99 25.90
C THR A 2 45.52 -29.06 26.38
N THR A 3 45.67 -27.78 26.09
CA THR A 3 44.68 -26.74 26.46
C THR A 3 43.53 -26.73 25.44
N PHE A 4 42.36 -27.19 25.85
CA PHE A 4 41.10 -27.09 25.11
C PHE A 4 40.57 -25.63 25.22
N ARG A 5 40.58 -24.91 24.12
CA ARG A 5 39.98 -23.56 24.04
C ARG A 5 38.49 -23.76 23.67
N PHE A 6 37.61 -23.52 24.63
CA PHE A 6 36.17 -23.41 24.41
C PHE A 6 35.88 -22.12 23.62
N CYS A 7 35.45 -22.26 22.38
CA CYS A 7 34.91 -21.14 21.59
C CYS A 7 33.39 -21.10 21.88
N ALA A 8 32.94 -20.13 22.67
CA ALA A 8 31.53 -19.91 22.93
C ALA A 8 30.90 -19.25 21.69
N PRO A 9 29.82 -19.80 21.11
CA PRO A 9 29.11 -19.13 20.04
C PRO A 9 28.35 -17.93 20.62
N LEU A 10 28.67 -16.71 20.15
CA LEU A 10 27.84 -15.53 20.38
C LEU A 10 26.55 -15.69 19.56
N LEU A 11 25.46 -16.00 20.24
CA LEU A 11 24.10 -15.95 19.70
C LEU A 11 23.73 -14.47 19.53
N PHE A 12 23.82 -13.96 18.30
CA PHE A 12 23.23 -12.70 17.91
C PHE A 12 21.70 -12.89 17.87
N ALA A 13 21.00 -12.51 18.94
CA ALA A 13 19.54 -12.37 18.90
C ALA A 13 19.23 -11.15 18.00
N ALA A 14 18.86 -11.40 16.75
CA ALA A 14 18.27 -10.38 15.89
C ALA A 14 16.93 -9.98 16.54
N ALA A 15 16.89 -8.81 17.16
CA ALA A 15 15.64 -8.19 17.58
C ALA A 15 14.82 -7.91 16.32
N ALA A 16 13.82 -8.74 16.05
CA ALA A 16 12.81 -8.44 15.05
C ALA A 16 12.04 -7.21 15.57
N PHE A 17 12.36 -6.03 15.05
CA PHE A 17 11.54 -4.86 15.24
C PHE A 17 10.22 -5.13 14.52
N GLY A 18 9.25 -5.69 15.24
CA GLY A 18 7.90 -5.90 14.76
C GLY A 18 7.30 -4.53 14.41
N GLN A 19 6.90 -4.37 13.16
CA GLN A 19 6.22 -3.14 12.73
C GLN A 19 4.88 -3.06 13.45
N THR A 20 4.55 -1.88 14.00
CA THR A 20 3.27 -1.63 14.66
C THR A 20 2.14 -1.84 13.65
N PRO A 21 1.18 -2.72 13.93
CA PRO A 21 0.03 -2.89 13.05
C PRO A 21 -0.79 -1.62 12.96
N ILE A 22 -1.36 -1.35 11.79
CA ILE A 22 -2.23 -0.20 11.54
C ILE A 22 -3.62 -0.72 11.17
N VAL A 23 -4.65 -0.16 11.80
CA VAL A 23 -6.05 -0.39 11.41
C VAL A 23 -6.56 0.87 10.72
N LEU A 24 -6.93 0.74 9.46
CA LEU A 24 -7.68 1.77 8.74
C LEU A 24 -9.17 1.52 8.96
N ARG A 25 -9.89 2.51 9.48
CA ARG A 25 -11.34 2.44 9.70
C ARG A 25 -12.04 3.51 8.88
N ALA A 26 -13.13 3.16 8.20
CA ALA A 26 -13.99 4.10 7.48
C ALA A 26 -15.47 3.73 7.61
N ALA A 27 -16.33 4.67 7.28
CA ALA A 27 -17.77 4.42 7.28
C ALA A 27 -18.19 3.35 6.27
N ARG A 28 -17.40 3.16 5.20
CA ARG A 28 -17.70 2.19 4.13
C ARG A 28 -16.42 1.57 3.58
N LEU A 29 -16.50 0.29 3.21
CA LEU A 29 -15.45 -0.46 2.51
C LEU A 29 -16.09 -1.30 1.40
N LEU A 30 -15.57 -1.23 0.19
CA LEU A 30 -15.97 -2.15 -0.88
C LEU A 30 -15.23 -3.48 -0.72
N ASP A 31 -15.97 -4.53 -0.40
CA ASP A 31 -15.49 -5.91 -0.52
C ASP A 31 -15.51 -6.32 -2.00
N VAL A 32 -14.34 -6.42 -2.58
CA VAL A 32 -14.19 -6.67 -4.02
C VAL A 32 -14.49 -8.12 -4.42
N GLU A 33 -14.40 -9.06 -3.48
CA GLU A 33 -14.72 -10.46 -3.74
C GLU A 33 -16.23 -10.66 -3.88
N SER A 34 -17.01 -10.08 -2.98
CA SER A 34 -18.46 -10.20 -3.01
C SER A 34 -19.18 -9.06 -3.74
N GLY A 35 -18.48 -7.96 -4.06
CA GLY A 35 -19.07 -6.74 -4.62
C GLY A 35 -19.96 -5.97 -3.63
N LYS A 36 -19.91 -6.29 -2.34
CA LYS A 36 -20.76 -5.68 -1.32
C LYS A 36 -20.06 -4.53 -0.60
N MET A 37 -20.88 -3.57 -0.15
CA MET A 37 -20.43 -2.47 0.69
C MET A 37 -20.57 -2.85 2.17
N LEU A 38 -19.43 -3.01 2.85
CA LEU A 38 -19.38 -3.19 4.31
C LEU A 38 -19.54 -1.84 5.02
N LYS A 39 -20.26 -1.82 6.13
CA LYS A 39 -20.57 -0.62 6.95
C LYS A 39 -20.59 -0.99 8.44
N PRO A 40 -19.60 -0.56 9.24
CA PRO A 40 -18.34 0.11 8.84
C PRO A 40 -17.43 -0.82 8.04
N GLY A 41 -16.24 -0.32 7.68
CA GLY A 41 -15.21 -1.10 7.07
C GLY A 41 -13.86 -0.88 7.73
N GLU A 42 -13.14 -1.98 7.98
CA GLU A 42 -11.80 -1.95 8.57
C GLU A 42 -10.81 -2.78 7.74
N VAL A 43 -9.58 -2.31 7.73
CA VAL A 43 -8.44 -2.98 7.10
C VAL A 43 -7.28 -3.02 8.08
N LEU A 44 -6.77 -4.21 8.40
CA LEU A 44 -5.57 -4.41 9.20
C LEU A 44 -4.36 -4.52 8.28
N VAL A 45 -3.37 -3.66 8.51
CA VAL A 45 -2.09 -3.64 7.81
C VAL A 45 -0.96 -3.94 8.77
N THR A 46 -0.06 -4.83 8.41
CA THR A 46 1.17 -5.10 9.14
C THR A 46 2.34 -5.03 8.16
N GLY A 47 3.20 -4.05 8.36
CA GLY A 47 4.24 -3.75 7.40
C GLY A 47 3.67 -3.33 6.05
N GLU A 48 4.05 -4.03 5.01
CA GLU A 48 3.61 -3.77 3.64
C GLU A 48 2.44 -4.68 3.19
N ARG A 49 1.79 -5.36 4.14
CA ARG A 49 0.76 -6.35 3.84
C ARG A 49 -0.57 -6.03 4.49
N ILE A 50 -1.64 -6.15 3.71
CA ILE A 50 -3.01 -6.26 4.21
C ILE A 50 -3.17 -7.66 4.79
N VAL A 51 -3.52 -7.75 6.08
CA VAL A 51 -3.64 -9.00 6.83
C VAL A 51 -5.08 -9.45 6.95
N GLU A 52 -5.98 -8.48 7.17
CA GLU A 52 -7.41 -8.76 7.35
C GLU A 52 -8.23 -7.59 6.81
N VAL A 53 -9.39 -7.89 6.23
CA VAL A 53 -10.36 -6.93 5.70
C VAL A 53 -11.76 -7.36 6.15
N GLY A 54 -12.55 -6.44 6.67
CA GLY A 54 -13.89 -6.78 7.13
C GLY A 54 -14.69 -5.58 7.63
N ALA A 55 -15.88 -5.86 8.17
CA ALA A 55 -16.65 -4.84 8.91
C ALA A 55 -15.94 -4.46 10.22
N THR A 56 -15.25 -5.40 10.82
CA THR A 56 -14.30 -5.25 11.93
C THR A 56 -13.16 -6.22 11.73
N VAL A 57 -11.96 -5.86 12.21
CA VAL A 57 -10.76 -6.71 12.14
C VAL A 57 -10.22 -6.99 13.55
N THR A 58 -9.60 -8.17 13.72
CA THR A 58 -8.97 -8.53 14.99
C THR A 58 -7.56 -7.97 15.04
N HIS A 59 -7.28 -7.09 15.98
CA HIS A 59 -5.98 -6.46 16.11
C HIS A 59 -5.51 -6.37 17.57
N PRO A 60 -4.18 -6.34 17.82
CA PRO A 60 -3.64 -6.16 19.16
C PRO A 60 -3.95 -4.74 19.70
N PRO A 61 -4.00 -4.56 21.03
CA PRO A 61 -4.24 -3.25 21.64
C PRO A 61 -3.19 -2.18 21.28
N THR A 62 -2.03 -2.62 20.82
CA THR A 62 -0.92 -1.76 20.38
C THR A 62 -1.05 -1.29 18.95
N ALA A 63 -2.06 -1.73 18.20
CA ALA A 63 -2.29 -1.28 16.83
C ALA A 63 -2.66 0.20 16.81
N GLU A 64 -2.11 0.92 15.85
CA GLU A 64 -2.52 2.29 15.55
C GLU A 64 -3.84 2.27 14.77
N VAL A 65 -4.85 2.99 15.23
CA VAL A 65 -6.14 3.11 14.53
C VAL A 65 -6.21 4.46 13.85
N ILE A 66 -6.29 4.45 12.52
CA ILE A 66 -6.48 5.65 11.69
C ILE A 66 -7.95 5.68 11.26
N ASP A 67 -8.72 6.59 11.85
CA ASP A 67 -10.12 6.79 11.50
C ASP A 67 -10.24 7.78 10.33
N LEU A 68 -10.77 7.29 9.21
CA LEU A 68 -10.97 8.04 7.98
C LEU A 68 -12.36 8.72 7.95
N GLY A 69 -13.18 8.53 8.97
CA GLY A 69 -14.50 9.14 9.09
C GLY A 69 -15.48 8.68 8.00
N ASP A 70 -16.30 9.62 7.50
CA ASP A 70 -17.34 9.34 6.49
C ASP A 70 -16.74 9.21 5.06
N ARG A 71 -15.85 8.22 4.90
CA ARG A 71 -15.22 7.90 3.61
C ARG A 71 -15.54 6.47 3.21
N THR A 72 -15.32 6.19 1.93
CA THR A 72 -15.37 4.83 1.37
C THR A 72 -13.97 4.39 1.02
N MET A 73 -13.51 3.30 1.62
CA MET A 73 -12.28 2.64 1.24
C MET A 73 -12.49 1.73 0.04
N LEU A 74 -11.54 1.78 -0.88
CA LEU A 74 -11.44 0.94 -2.07
C LEU A 74 -10.01 0.40 -2.13
N PRO A 75 -9.78 -0.76 -2.75
CA PRO A 75 -8.43 -1.15 -3.17
C PRO A 75 -7.86 -0.12 -4.13
N GLY A 76 -6.53 -0.02 -4.18
CA GLY A 76 -5.85 0.80 -5.18
C GLY A 76 -6.28 0.40 -6.59
N LEU A 77 -6.51 1.39 -7.44
CA LEU A 77 -6.90 1.16 -8.82
C LEU A 77 -5.68 0.78 -9.65
N ILE A 78 -5.87 -0.16 -10.58
CA ILE A 78 -4.85 -0.56 -11.56
C ILE A 78 -5.40 -0.18 -12.92
N ASP A 79 -4.72 0.75 -13.60
CA ASP A 79 -5.03 1.07 -14.99
C ASP A 79 -4.14 0.22 -15.90
N ALA A 80 -4.75 -0.75 -16.58
CA ALA A 80 -4.06 -1.66 -17.49
C ALA A 80 -3.94 -1.10 -18.92
N HIS A 81 -4.54 0.05 -19.21
CA HIS A 81 -4.46 0.73 -20.50
C HIS A 81 -4.35 2.23 -20.27
N VAL A 82 -3.14 2.73 -20.10
CA VAL A 82 -2.85 4.13 -19.80
C VAL A 82 -2.04 4.80 -20.90
N HIS A 83 -2.42 6.05 -21.22
CA HIS A 83 -1.70 6.88 -22.18
C HIS A 83 -0.88 7.95 -21.44
N LEU A 84 0.23 7.53 -20.82
CA LEU A 84 1.09 8.41 -20.01
C LEU A 84 1.69 9.60 -20.80
N PHE A 85 1.85 9.45 -22.11
CA PHE A 85 2.38 10.49 -22.99
C PHE A 85 1.33 11.42 -23.61
N LEU A 86 0.04 11.14 -23.36
CA LEU A 86 -1.06 11.98 -23.83
C LEU A 86 -1.62 12.79 -22.66
N HIS A 87 -2.06 14.02 -22.95
CA HIS A 87 -2.76 14.88 -21.99
C HIS A 87 -4.06 15.41 -22.61
N PRO A 88 -5.05 15.79 -21.79
CA PRO A 88 -6.31 16.31 -22.32
C PRO A 88 -6.12 17.54 -23.21
N GLY A 89 -6.81 17.57 -24.35
CA GLY A 89 -6.96 18.75 -25.18
C GLY A 89 -6.52 18.65 -26.64
N ALA A 90 -5.58 17.79 -26.99
CA ALA A 90 -5.08 17.69 -28.37
C ALA A 90 -4.53 16.30 -28.69
N GLU A 91 -5.23 15.27 -28.27
CA GLU A 91 -4.75 13.88 -28.24
C GLU A 91 -4.13 13.39 -29.55
N ASP A 92 -4.76 13.72 -30.69
CA ASP A 92 -4.29 13.25 -31.99
C ASP A 92 -3.08 14.03 -32.53
N LEU A 93 -2.88 15.28 -32.10
CA LEU A 93 -1.84 16.18 -32.61
C LEU A 93 -0.61 16.21 -31.70
N GLN A 94 -0.72 15.86 -30.44
CA GLN A 94 0.37 15.93 -29.47
C GLN A 94 1.63 15.19 -29.91
N THR A 95 1.46 14.07 -30.59
CA THR A 95 2.59 13.27 -31.09
C THR A 95 3.35 13.94 -32.22
N VAL A 96 2.74 14.94 -32.89
CA VAL A 96 3.32 15.68 -34.01
C VAL A 96 3.87 17.03 -33.55
N GLU A 97 3.17 17.70 -32.62
CA GLU A 97 3.48 19.07 -32.22
C GLU A 97 4.45 19.16 -31.04
N GLU A 98 4.38 18.19 -30.11
CA GLU A 98 5.23 18.20 -28.93
C GLU A 98 6.54 17.44 -29.13
N SER A 99 7.63 18.01 -28.66
CA SER A 99 8.92 17.35 -28.68
C SER A 99 8.96 16.15 -27.72
N VAL A 100 9.80 15.14 -28.01
CA VAL A 100 9.98 13.97 -27.13
C VAL A 100 10.36 14.37 -25.71
N PRO A 101 11.30 15.30 -25.46
CA PRO A 101 11.62 15.75 -24.11
C PRO A 101 10.41 16.34 -23.37
N GLU A 102 9.61 17.15 -24.03
CA GLU A 102 8.42 17.76 -23.42
C GLU A 102 7.40 16.71 -23.01
N ARG A 103 7.05 15.78 -23.89
CA ARG A 103 6.15 14.67 -23.59
C ARG A 103 6.67 13.80 -22.45
N THR A 104 7.98 13.57 -22.40
CA THR A 104 8.58 12.78 -21.31
C THR A 104 8.43 13.48 -19.96
N ILE A 105 8.66 14.80 -19.89
CA ILE A 105 8.48 15.56 -18.64
C ILE A 105 7.02 15.53 -18.19
N ARG A 106 6.07 15.69 -19.13
CA ARG A 106 4.62 15.63 -18.84
C ARG A 106 4.21 14.24 -18.34
N ALA A 107 4.71 13.18 -18.98
CA ALA A 107 4.43 11.80 -18.57
C ALA A 107 4.95 11.48 -17.15
N VAL A 108 6.14 11.95 -16.80
CA VAL A 108 6.69 11.78 -15.44
C VAL A 108 5.84 12.52 -14.40
N ALA A 109 5.26 13.67 -14.74
CA ALA A 109 4.40 14.42 -13.83
C ALA A 109 3.00 13.79 -13.69
N ALA A 110 2.57 12.93 -14.63
CA ALA A 110 1.28 12.26 -14.64
C ALA A 110 1.30 10.86 -14.03
N ALA A 111 2.49 10.24 -13.90
CA ALA A 111 2.69 8.92 -13.32
C ALA A 111 2.74 8.94 -11.78
#